data_b9d0eb46534c57ae74761ca73d83c0fe
#
_entry.id   b9d0eb46534c57ae74761ca73d83c0fe
#
_cell.length_a   1.000
_cell.length_b   1.000
_cell.length_c   1.000
_cell.angle_alpha   90.00
_cell.angle_beta   90.00
_cell.angle_gamma   90.00
#
_symmetry.space_group_name_H-M   'P 1'
#
loop_
_entity.id
_entity.type
_entity.pdbx_description
1 polymer ?
#
loop_
_entity_poly.entity_id
_entity_poly.type
_entity_poly.pdbx_seq_one_letter_code
_entity_poly.pdbx_strand_id
1 'polypeptide(L)'
;MSPAEIREQVIDILKDIAPDEDLSQLQDEVPFREQLELDSMDFLDIVMELRKRHRVQIPEEEYKQLASMQSTVTYLSLIHI
;
A
#
# COMPACT_ATOMS: atom_id res chain seq x y z
N MET A 1 -9.47 11.98 -0.50
CA MET A 1 -8.35 12.19 0.44
C MET A 1 -7.18 12.83 -0.29
N SER A 2 -6.35 13.60 0.43
CA SER A 2 -5.11 14.12 -0.14
C SER A 2 -4.09 12.98 -0.27
N PRO A 3 -3.07 13.16 -1.12
CA PRO A 3 -2.00 12.16 -1.22
C PRO A 3 -1.32 11.86 0.13
N ALA A 4 -1.13 12.87 0.97
CA ALA A 4 -0.54 12.67 2.29
C ALA A 4 -1.44 11.81 3.18
N GLU A 5 -2.73 12.01 3.13
CA GLU A 5 -3.69 11.20 3.89
C GLU A 5 -3.71 9.75 3.38
N ILE A 6 -3.66 9.58 2.07
CA ILE A 6 -3.60 8.24 1.47
C ILE A 6 -2.34 7.52 1.94
N ARG A 7 -1.21 8.22 1.93
CA ARG A 7 0.05 7.65 2.40
C ARG A 7 -0.05 7.18 3.86
N GLU A 8 -0.66 7.98 4.71
CA GLU A 8 -0.85 7.58 6.11
C GLU A 8 -1.72 6.34 6.25
N GLN A 9 -2.76 6.22 5.42
CA GLN A 9 -3.61 5.03 5.43
C GLN A 9 -2.84 3.78 5.02
N VAL A 10 -1.97 3.90 4.03
CA VAL A 10 -1.14 2.78 3.60
C VAL A 10 -0.14 2.41 4.70
N ILE A 11 0.44 3.40 5.36
CA ILE A 11 1.34 3.15 6.50
C ILE A 11 0.61 2.40 7.62
N ASP A 12 -0.62 2.79 7.94
CA ASP A 12 -1.40 2.11 8.97
C ASP A 12 -1.65 0.63 8.59
N ILE A 13 -1.93 0.37 7.33
CA ILE A 13 -2.11 -1.00 6.85
C ILE A 13 -0.81 -1.80 7.00
N LEU A 14 0.31 -1.19 6.62
CA LEU A 14 1.62 -1.85 6.75
C LEU A 14 1.96 -2.15 8.20
N LYS A 15 1.62 -1.25 9.12
CA LYS A 15 1.82 -1.50 10.55
C LYS A 15 1.02 -2.69 11.05
N ASP A 16 -0.19 -2.86 10.53
CA ASP A 16 -1.03 -3.98 10.94
C ASP A 16 -0.53 -5.31 10.38
N ILE A 17 -0.02 -5.29 9.15
CA ILE A 17 0.41 -6.51 8.46
C ILE A 17 1.84 -6.90 8.86
N ALA A 18 2.72 -5.91 9.03
CA ALA A 18 4.12 -6.15 9.36
C ALA A 18 4.53 -5.28 10.55
N PRO A 19 4.03 -5.58 11.76
CA PRO A 19 4.26 -4.73 12.93
C PRO A 19 5.72 -4.68 13.38
N ASP A 20 6.53 -5.66 12.96
CA ASP A 20 7.95 -5.70 13.32
C ASP A 20 8.83 -4.87 12.39
N GLU A 21 8.27 -4.34 11.31
CA GLU A 21 9.05 -3.55 10.35
C GLU A 21 9.15 -2.09 10.80
N ASP A 22 10.33 -1.52 10.58
CA ASP A 22 10.54 -0.09 10.84
C ASP A 22 10.17 0.70 9.60
N LEU A 23 9.05 1.40 9.66
CA LEU A 23 8.54 2.16 8.53
C LEU A 23 9.06 3.60 8.49
N SER A 24 9.85 4.01 9.51
CA SER A 24 10.37 5.36 9.56
C SER A 24 11.39 5.65 8.45
N GLN A 25 11.99 4.61 7.89
CA GLN A 25 12.99 4.72 6.82
C GLN A 25 12.42 4.33 5.46
N LEU A 26 11.11 4.20 5.36
CA LEU A 26 10.47 3.76 4.12
C LEU A 26 10.76 4.74 2.98
N GLN A 27 11.23 4.21 1.86
CA GLN A 27 11.50 4.99 0.65
C GLN A 27 10.33 4.82 -0.32
N ASP A 28 9.70 5.93 -0.68
CA ASP A 28 8.47 5.89 -1.47
C ASP A 28 8.65 5.32 -2.88
N GLU A 29 9.83 5.50 -3.48
CA GLU A 29 10.10 5.04 -4.85
C GLU A 29 10.55 3.58 -4.93
N VAL A 30 10.86 2.97 -3.79
CA VAL A 30 11.36 1.59 -3.76
C VAL A 30 10.21 0.62 -3.55
N PRO A 31 10.12 -0.46 -4.33
CA PRO A 31 9.07 -1.46 -4.11
C PRO A 31 9.07 -1.97 -2.67
N PHE A 32 7.87 -2.14 -2.10
CA PHE A 32 7.74 -2.61 -0.72
C PHE A 32 8.50 -3.91 -0.47
N ARG A 33 8.45 -4.84 -1.42
CA ARG A 33 9.08 -6.15 -1.24
C ARG A 33 10.60 -6.10 -1.30
N GLU A 34 11.18 -5.01 -1.76
CA GLU A 34 12.63 -4.83 -1.78
C GLU A 34 13.16 -4.22 -0.50
N GLN A 35 12.32 -3.54 0.25
CA GLN A 35 12.75 -2.87 1.48
C GLN A 35 12.09 -3.42 2.75
N LEU A 36 11.02 -4.19 2.60
CA LEU A 36 10.33 -4.82 3.72
C LEU A 36 10.27 -6.33 3.48
N GLU A 37 10.28 -7.09 4.56
CA GLU A 37 10.18 -8.55 4.46
C GLU A 37 8.73 -8.97 4.29
N LEU A 38 8.21 -8.77 3.07
CA LEU A 38 6.84 -9.12 2.73
C LEU A 38 6.84 -10.23 1.68
N ASP A 39 5.99 -11.23 1.87
CA ASP A 39 5.80 -12.26 0.85
C ASP A 39 4.52 -11.94 0.04
N SER A 40 4.17 -12.85 -0.88
CA SER A 40 2.99 -12.66 -1.74
C SER A 40 1.69 -12.58 -0.94
N MET A 41 1.61 -13.32 0.15
CA MET A 41 0.42 -13.32 1.01
C MET A 41 0.28 -11.99 1.73
N ASP A 42 1.39 -11.43 2.20
CA ASP A 42 1.36 -10.11 2.84
C ASP A 42 0.93 -9.04 1.85
N PHE A 43 1.41 -9.13 0.62
CA PHE A 43 1.01 -8.19 -0.42
C PHE A 43 -0.50 -8.26 -0.69
N LEU A 44 -1.03 -9.48 -0.78
CA LEU A 44 -2.47 -9.65 -0.98
C LEU A 44 -3.27 -9.13 0.21
N ASP A 45 -2.74 -9.25 1.42
CA ASP A 45 -3.38 -8.68 2.60
C ASP A 45 -3.47 -7.17 2.51
N ILE A 46 -2.42 -6.51 1.97
CA ILE A 46 -2.45 -5.07 1.74
C ILE A 46 -3.58 -4.71 0.77
N VAL A 47 -3.69 -5.44 -0.33
CA VAL A 47 -4.73 -5.20 -1.32
C VAL A 47 -6.11 -5.37 -0.71
N MET A 48 -6.32 -6.45 0.05
CA MET A 48 -7.60 -6.72 0.68
C MET A 48 -7.98 -5.65 1.70
N GLU A 49 -7.01 -5.18 2.48
CA GLU A 49 -7.26 -4.12 3.44
C GLU A 49 -7.63 -2.80 2.77
N LEU A 50 -6.97 -2.46 1.65
CA LEU A 50 -7.33 -1.27 0.88
C LEU A 50 -8.75 -1.36 0.37
N ARG A 51 -9.14 -2.51 -0.17
CA ARG A 51 -10.50 -2.72 -0.68
C ARG A 51 -11.53 -2.61 0.44
N LYS A 52 -11.23 -3.19 1.57
CA LYS A 52 -12.14 -3.22 2.72
C LYS A 52 -12.29 -1.84 3.37
N ARG A 53 -11.17 -1.18 3.63
CA ARG A 53 -11.17 0.09 4.36
C ARG A 53 -11.72 1.24 3.53
N HIS A 54 -11.46 1.22 2.23
CA HIS A 54 -11.81 2.34 1.34
C HIS A 54 -12.92 1.99 0.35
N ARG A 55 -13.43 0.76 0.41
CA ARG A 55 -14.52 0.30 -0.44
C ARG A 55 -14.23 0.51 -1.93
N VAL A 56 -12.98 0.27 -2.33
CA VAL A 56 -12.57 0.39 -3.72
C VAL A 56 -12.40 -0.98 -4.33
N GLN A 57 -12.59 -1.05 -5.64
CA GLN A 57 -12.33 -2.27 -6.40
C GLN A 57 -10.98 -2.12 -7.09
N ILE A 58 -10.10 -3.08 -6.83
CA ILE A 58 -8.75 -3.06 -7.43
C ILE A 58 -8.64 -4.35 -8.24
N PRO A 59 -8.77 -4.27 -9.59
CA PRO A 59 -8.61 -5.44 -10.44
C PRO A 59 -7.22 -6.02 -10.32
N GLU A 60 -7.12 -7.33 -10.51
CA GLU A 60 -5.83 -8.02 -10.39
C GLU A 60 -4.78 -7.44 -11.33
N GLU A 61 -5.15 -7.05 -12.54
CA GLU A 61 -4.23 -6.45 -13.49
C GLU A 61 -3.65 -5.12 -13.02
N GLU A 62 -4.24 -4.51 -11.99
CA GLU A 62 -3.77 -3.24 -11.41
C GLU A 62 -2.90 -3.45 -10.18
N TYR A 63 -2.70 -4.68 -9.74
CA TYR A 63 -1.91 -4.94 -8.53
C TYR A 63 -0.47 -4.44 -8.64
N LYS A 64 0.08 -4.39 -9.83
CA LYS A 64 1.43 -3.86 -10.05
C LYS A 64 1.55 -2.39 -9.66
N GLN A 65 0.45 -1.64 -9.66
CA GLN A 65 0.43 -0.23 -9.26
C GLN A 65 0.62 -0.08 -7.77
N LEU A 66 0.46 -1.15 -7.02
CA LEU A 66 0.58 -1.13 -5.56
C LEU A 66 1.96 -1.59 -5.09
N ALA A 67 2.94 -1.67 -5.99
CA ALA A 67 4.25 -2.22 -5.66
C ALA A 67 5.07 -1.31 -4.75
N SER A 68 4.95 0.01 -4.88
CA SER A 68 5.67 0.98 -4.05
C SER A 68 4.69 1.97 -3.43
N MET A 69 5.15 2.71 -2.43
CA MET A 69 4.31 3.76 -1.83
C MET A 69 3.93 4.82 -2.86
N GLN A 70 4.90 5.25 -3.66
CA GLN A 70 4.66 6.29 -4.67
C GLN A 70 3.59 5.85 -5.67
N SER A 71 3.73 4.66 -6.24
CA SER A 71 2.76 4.18 -7.23
C SER A 71 1.40 3.92 -6.58
N THR A 72 1.39 3.43 -5.34
CA THR A 72 0.15 3.18 -4.61
C THR A 72 -0.62 4.47 -4.37
N VAL A 73 0.05 5.50 -3.87
CA VAL A 73 -0.59 6.79 -3.61
C VAL A 73 -1.11 7.41 -4.91
N THR A 74 -0.32 7.34 -5.96
CA THR A 74 -0.74 7.86 -7.27
C THR A 74 -1.97 7.13 -7.78
N TYR A 75 -1.95 5.80 -7.73
CA TYR A 75 -3.07 4.99 -8.20
C TYR A 75 -4.35 5.27 -7.40
N LEU A 76 -4.24 5.28 -6.07
CA LEU A 76 -5.40 5.50 -5.21
C LEU A 76 -5.96 6.92 -5.37
N SER A 77 -5.10 7.90 -5.65
CA SER A 77 -5.55 9.24 -5.94
C SER A 77 -6.37 9.29 -7.23
N LEU A 78 -5.98 8.50 -8.23
CA LEU A 78 -6.68 8.47 -9.52
C LEU A 78 -8.05 7.82 -9.42
N ILE A 79 -8.24 6.90 -8.50
CA ILE A 79 -9.55 6.26 -8.30
C ILE A 79 -10.37 6.94 -7.20
N HIS A 80 -9.96 8.11 -6.79
CA HIS A 80 -10.74 9.00 -5.91
C HIS A 80 -11.07 8.45 -4.53
N ILE A 81 -10.09 7.88 -3.85
CA ILE A 81 -10.31 7.53 -2.46
C ILE A 81 -9.96 8.68 -1.53
#